data_5bbeb14d912270b71eca461149730c01
#
_entry.id   5bbeb14d912270b71eca461149730c01
#
_cell.length_a   1.000
_cell.length_b   1.000
_cell.length_c   1.000
_cell.angle_alpha   90.00
_cell.angle_beta   90.00
_cell.angle_gamma   90.00
#
_symmetry.space_group_name_H-M   'P 1'
#
loop_
_entity.id
_entity.type
_entity.pdbx_description
1 polymer ?
#
loop_
_entity_poly.entity_id
_entity_poly.type
_entity_poly.pdbx_seq_one_letter_code
_entity_poly.pdbx_strand_id
1 'polypeptide(L)'
;LAQIGLVLPLSGDGQILGTTIQSGFNDAKGDSTIPVQVFDSSTTPINDIIAQAKASGIKALVGPLLKQNVDAIIANPSAVQGMDVLTLNATANTQAINQVCYYGLSPEDEAESAANKMWKDGIRNPIVAMPQNDLGQRVGNAFNVRWQRLAGTDANIRYYNLPADITYFFQGAPQDTSALYVISSPDELAEIKGYLDTSNPNVRIYASSRSNAASNTPEYYAKMNGVQFSDIPFFKQSDSSQYQKVAGSTGGEFQLMRLYAMGADAWLLINHFNELRQVPGYTLSGLTGQLSADSNCDVDRDMTWYQVQDGNVVAVAN
;
A
#
# COMPACT_ATOMS: atom_id res chain seq x y z
N LEU A 1 -16.29 16.97 12.26
CA LEU A 1 -16.11 17.56 10.94
C LEU A 1 -17.39 18.23 10.46
N ALA A 2 -17.30 19.47 9.97
CA ALA A 2 -18.47 20.19 9.49
C ALA A 2 -18.88 19.77 8.07
N GLN A 3 -17.90 19.60 7.16
CA GLN A 3 -18.14 19.23 5.76
C GLN A 3 -16.85 18.74 5.12
N ILE A 4 -16.97 17.72 4.28
CA ILE A 4 -15.84 17.12 3.56
C ILE A 4 -16.01 17.35 2.06
N GLY A 5 -14.91 17.70 1.37
CA GLY A 5 -14.80 17.64 -0.07
C GLY A 5 -14.09 16.36 -0.47
N LEU A 6 -14.70 15.54 -1.31
CA LEU A 6 -14.11 14.32 -1.84
C LEU A 6 -13.68 14.56 -3.29
N VAL A 7 -12.38 14.49 -3.55
CA VAL A 7 -11.77 14.86 -4.82
C VAL A 7 -11.21 13.60 -5.48
N LEU A 8 -11.86 13.14 -6.54
CA LEU A 8 -11.52 11.90 -7.24
C LEU A 8 -11.66 12.08 -8.76
N PRO A 9 -10.91 11.30 -9.56
CA PRO A 9 -11.17 11.21 -10.99
C PRO A 9 -12.44 10.38 -11.20
N LEU A 10 -13.53 11.01 -11.63
CA LEU A 10 -14.85 10.37 -11.74
C LEU A 10 -15.34 10.26 -13.18
N SER A 11 -14.53 10.66 -14.15
CA SER A 11 -14.84 10.57 -15.58
C SER A 11 -13.55 10.28 -16.37
N GLY A 12 -13.68 9.91 -17.63
CA GLY A 12 -12.53 9.58 -18.47
C GLY A 12 -11.80 8.33 -18.05
N ASP A 13 -10.51 8.27 -18.31
CA ASP A 13 -9.69 7.05 -18.11
C ASP A 13 -9.59 6.62 -16.64
N GLY A 14 -9.66 7.55 -15.71
CA GLY A 14 -9.57 7.26 -14.28
C GLY A 14 -10.89 6.91 -13.59
N GLN A 15 -12.00 6.87 -14.33
CA GLN A 15 -13.34 6.75 -13.75
C GLN A 15 -13.49 5.49 -12.88
N ILE A 16 -13.03 4.34 -13.35
CA ILE A 16 -13.17 3.08 -12.60
C ILE A 16 -12.44 3.17 -11.27
N LEU A 17 -11.24 3.73 -11.28
CA LEU A 17 -10.43 3.89 -10.05
C LEU A 17 -11.14 4.84 -9.08
N GLY A 18 -11.55 6.00 -9.55
CA GLY A 18 -12.20 7.02 -8.72
C GLY A 18 -13.53 6.55 -8.15
N THR A 19 -14.38 5.92 -8.96
CA THR A 19 -15.68 5.43 -8.49
C THR A 19 -15.54 4.26 -7.51
N THR A 20 -14.52 3.44 -7.68
CA THR A 20 -14.25 2.33 -6.74
C THR A 20 -13.81 2.86 -5.38
N ILE A 21 -12.93 3.84 -5.34
CA ILE A 21 -12.53 4.52 -4.10
C ILE A 21 -13.74 5.19 -3.45
N GLN A 22 -14.54 5.89 -4.24
CA GLN A 22 -15.77 6.53 -3.77
C GLN A 22 -16.73 5.54 -3.13
N SER A 23 -16.89 4.37 -3.71
CA SER A 23 -17.74 3.31 -3.18
C SER A 23 -17.28 2.87 -1.78
N GLY A 24 -15.99 2.65 -1.59
CA GLY A 24 -15.46 2.31 -0.27
C GLY A 24 -15.62 3.44 0.75
N PHE A 25 -15.38 4.67 0.33
CA PHE A 25 -15.58 5.85 1.16
C PHE A 25 -17.05 5.97 1.62
N ASN A 26 -17.99 5.83 0.70
CA ASN A 26 -19.41 5.93 1.00
C ASN A 26 -19.90 4.78 1.88
N ASP A 27 -19.44 3.58 1.67
CA ASP A 27 -19.81 2.43 2.50
C ASP A 27 -19.30 2.62 3.94
N ALA A 28 -18.07 3.09 4.11
CA ALA A 28 -17.52 3.38 5.45
C ALA A 28 -18.25 4.54 6.12
N LYS A 29 -18.61 5.57 5.36
CA LYS A 29 -19.41 6.70 5.85
C LYS A 29 -20.76 6.21 6.40
N GLY A 30 -21.42 5.27 5.72
CA GLY A 30 -22.69 4.72 6.16
C GLY A 30 -23.73 5.81 6.46
N ASP A 31 -24.29 5.76 7.65
CA ASP A 31 -25.37 6.66 8.10
C ASP A 31 -24.87 7.99 8.66
N SER A 32 -23.58 8.27 8.60
CA SER A 32 -23.04 9.55 9.10
C SER A 32 -23.70 10.72 8.38
N THR A 33 -24.06 11.73 9.17
CA THR A 33 -24.72 12.94 8.68
C THR A 33 -23.74 14.01 8.21
N ILE A 34 -22.44 13.75 8.26
CA ILE A 34 -21.42 14.69 7.78
C ILE A 34 -21.63 14.94 6.28
N PRO A 35 -21.85 16.17 5.84
CA PRO A 35 -22.04 16.46 4.42
C PRO A 35 -20.76 16.19 3.63
N VAL A 36 -20.91 15.56 2.47
CA VAL A 36 -19.81 15.32 1.54
C VAL A 36 -20.15 15.92 0.20
N GLN A 37 -19.33 16.86 -0.26
CA GLN A 37 -19.40 17.40 -1.62
C GLN A 37 -18.33 16.70 -2.47
N VAL A 38 -18.75 16.22 -3.64
CA VAL A 38 -17.87 15.46 -4.54
C VAL A 38 -17.38 16.37 -5.67
N PHE A 39 -16.10 16.31 -5.97
CA PHE A 39 -15.46 17.04 -7.06
C PHE A 39 -14.80 16.06 -8.02
N ASP A 40 -15.02 16.25 -9.32
CA ASP A 40 -14.39 15.44 -10.37
C ASP A 40 -13.08 16.11 -10.83
N SER A 41 -11.95 15.54 -10.40
CA SER A 41 -10.63 16.05 -10.77
C SER A 41 -10.25 15.76 -12.22
N SER A 42 -11.04 14.96 -12.94
CA SER A 42 -10.82 14.70 -14.37
C SER A 42 -11.28 15.87 -15.24
N THR A 43 -12.24 16.67 -14.76
CA THR A 43 -12.82 17.78 -15.52
C THR A 43 -12.46 19.16 -14.97
N THR A 44 -12.06 19.24 -13.69
CA THR A 44 -11.78 20.50 -13.01
C THR A 44 -10.35 20.49 -12.47
N PRO A 45 -9.52 21.49 -12.79
CA PRO A 45 -8.17 21.60 -12.24
C PRO A 45 -8.18 21.69 -10.71
N ILE A 46 -7.15 21.11 -10.07
CA ILE A 46 -7.09 21.02 -8.61
C ILE A 46 -7.15 22.39 -7.92
N ASN A 47 -6.53 23.41 -8.49
CA ASN A 47 -6.57 24.76 -7.89
C ASN A 47 -7.97 25.34 -7.90
N ASP A 48 -8.75 25.07 -8.94
CA ASP A 48 -10.16 25.51 -9.03
C ASP A 48 -11.03 24.74 -8.06
N ILE A 49 -10.79 23.45 -7.88
CA ILE A 49 -11.48 22.62 -6.88
C ILE A 49 -11.26 23.19 -5.47
N ILE A 50 -10.01 23.49 -5.14
CA ILE A 50 -9.65 24.06 -3.83
C ILE A 50 -10.37 25.39 -3.60
N ALA A 51 -10.39 26.26 -4.62
CA ALA A 51 -11.09 27.56 -4.53
C ALA A 51 -12.60 27.37 -4.33
N GLN A 52 -13.22 26.45 -5.06
CA GLN A 52 -14.64 26.13 -4.91
C GLN A 52 -14.95 25.54 -3.52
N ALA A 53 -14.08 24.66 -3.04
CA ALA A 53 -14.24 24.06 -1.71
C ALA A 53 -14.21 25.13 -0.61
N LYS A 54 -13.25 26.05 -0.68
CA LYS A 54 -13.17 27.18 0.26
C LYS A 54 -14.40 28.05 0.21
N ALA A 55 -14.86 28.38 -1.00
CA ALA A 55 -16.06 29.21 -1.20
C ALA A 55 -17.31 28.54 -0.60
N SER A 56 -17.36 27.23 -0.59
CA SER A 56 -18.46 26.45 -0.03
C SER A 56 -18.32 26.19 1.48
N GLY A 57 -17.28 26.70 2.13
CA GLY A 57 -17.05 26.51 3.56
C GLY A 57 -16.53 25.13 3.94
N ILE A 58 -16.01 24.38 3.00
CA ILE A 58 -15.42 23.06 3.25
C ILE A 58 -14.11 23.21 4.03
N LYS A 59 -13.94 22.44 5.10
CA LYS A 59 -12.79 22.50 6.00
C LYS A 59 -11.89 21.26 5.91
N ALA A 60 -12.31 20.22 5.21
CA ALA A 60 -11.53 19.00 5.02
C ALA A 60 -11.65 18.52 3.59
N LEU A 61 -10.52 18.19 2.98
CA LEU A 61 -10.43 17.58 1.64
C LEU A 61 -9.88 16.18 1.75
N VAL A 62 -10.51 15.24 1.05
CA VAL A 62 -10.01 13.89 0.82
C VAL A 62 -9.74 13.77 -0.67
N GLY A 63 -8.50 13.55 -1.03
CA GLY A 63 -7.96 13.65 -2.38
C GLY A 63 -7.00 14.84 -2.48
N PRO A 64 -6.39 15.04 -3.64
CA PRO A 64 -6.55 14.30 -4.90
C PRO A 64 -5.80 12.97 -4.93
N LEU A 65 -6.05 12.17 -5.98
CA LEU A 65 -5.44 10.87 -6.18
C LEU A 65 -4.19 10.92 -7.08
N LEU A 66 -4.22 11.69 -8.15
CA LEU A 66 -3.13 11.72 -9.12
C LEU A 66 -1.91 12.46 -8.55
N LYS A 67 -0.73 11.91 -8.75
CA LYS A 67 0.52 12.48 -8.22
C LYS A 67 0.75 13.92 -8.65
N GLN A 68 0.44 14.27 -9.89
CA GLN A 68 0.57 15.64 -10.37
C GLN A 68 -0.29 16.64 -9.60
N ASN A 69 -1.49 16.23 -9.17
CA ASN A 69 -2.38 17.06 -8.37
C ASN A 69 -1.89 17.19 -6.92
N VAL A 70 -1.33 16.13 -6.38
CA VAL A 70 -0.68 16.16 -5.06
C VAL A 70 0.52 17.11 -5.09
N ASP A 71 1.35 17.03 -6.11
CA ASP A 71 2.50 17.93 -6.29
C ASP A 71 2.08 19.40 -6.44
N ALA A 72 0.93 19.66 -7.06
CA ALA A 72 0.40 21.03 -7.16
C ALA A 72 0.08 21.61 -5.78
N ILE A 73 -0.44 20.81 -4.86
CA ILE A 73 -0.69 21.23 -3.47
C ILE A 73 0.64 21.47 -2.75
N ILE A 74 1.60 20.58 -2.89
CA ILE A 74 2.92 20.71 -2.25
C ILE A 74 3.65 21.96 -2.75
N ALA A 75 3.53 22.28 -4.04
CA ALA A 75 4.15 23.46 -4.63
C ALA A 75 3.50 24.78 -4.20
N ASN A 76 2.23 24.76 -3.80
CA ASN A 76 1.49 25.93 -3.35
C ASN A 76 0.67 25.64 -2.10
N PRO A 77 1.32 25.38 -0.96
CA PRO A 77 0.61 24.98 0.26
C PRO A 77 -0.31 26.06 0.84
N SER A 78 -0.06 27.32 0.53
CA SER A 78 -0.92 28.42 0.98
C SER A 78 -2.34 28.31 0.44
N ALA A 79 -2.55 27.66 -0.71
CA ALA A 79 -3.86 27.47 -1.29
C ALA A 79 -4.79 26.63 -0.39
N VAL A 80 -4.24 25.71 0.40
CA VAL A 80 -5.01 24.85 1.30
C VAL A 80 -4.93 25.29 2.77
N GLN A 81 -4.37 26.46 3.05
CA GLN A 81 -4.25 26.95 4.41
C GLN A 81 -5.61 27.03 5.09
N GLY A 82 -5.69 26.50 6.32
CA GLY A 82 -6.91 26.43 7.08
C GLY A 82 -7.82 25.25 6.76
N MET A 83 -7.37 24.35 5.89
CA MET A 83 -8.10 23.12 5.55
C MET A 83 -7.29 21.90 5.99
N ASP A 84 -7.97 20.89 6.49
CA ASP A 84 -7.39 19.57 6.65
C ASP A 84 -7.38 18.88 5.28
N VAL A 85 -6.24 18.37 4.86
CA VAL A 85 -6.09 17.71 3.54
C VAL A 85 -5.50 16.33 3.74
N LEU A 86 -6.26 15.31 3.35
CA LEU A 86 -5.76 13.95 3.22
C LEU A 86 -5.60 13.65 1.73
N THR A 87 -4.40 13.78 1.21
CA THR A 87 -4.15 13.36 -0.17
C THR A 87 -4.26 11.85 -0.29
N LEU A 88 -4.63 11.36 -1.45
CA LEU A 88 -4.77 9.91 -1.69
C LEU A 88 -3.58 9.36 -2.47
N ASN A 89 -2.44 10.01 -2.34
CA ASN A 89 -1.16 9.57 -2.85
C ASN A 89 -0.03 10.33 -2.15
N ALA A 90 1.17 9.77 -2.21
CA ALA A 90 2.40 10.45 -1.85
C ALA A 90 3.26 10.57 -3.12
N THR A 91 4.20 11.50 -3.12
CA THR A 91 5.10 11.74 -4.25
C THR A 91 6.54 11.87 -3.74
N ALA A 92 7.49 11.95 -4.66
CA ALA A 92 8.88 12.24 -4.32
C ALA A 92 9.06 13.61 -3.62
N ASN A 93 8.07 14.52 -3.77
CA ASN A 93 8.09 15.86 -3.19
C ASN A 93 7.38 15.95 -1.84
N THR A 94 6.88 14.86 -1.31
CA THR A 94 6.19 14.81 0.00
C THR A 94 7.07 15.44 1.07
N GLN A 95 6.49 16.40 1.80
CA GLN A 95 7.14 17.12 2.89
C GLN A 95 6.13 17.53 3.94
N ALA A 96 6.60 17.90 5.12
CA ALA A 96 5.73 18.37 6.20
C ALA A 96 5.08 19.70 5.82
N ILE A 97 3.75 19.70 5.71
CA ILE A 97 2.91 20.86 5.47
C ILE A 97 1.81 20.84 6.53
N ASN A 98 1.59 21.98 7.20
CA ASN A 98 0.57 22.04 8.25
C ASN A 98 -0.79 21.59 7.71
N GLN A 99 -1.47 20.73 8.45
CA GLN A 99 -2.80 20.20 8.14
C GLN A 99 -2.87 19.36 6.85
N VAL A 100 -1.73 18.87 6.33
CA VAL A 100 -1.71 17.97 5.17
C VAL A 100 -1.11 16.63 5.59
N CYS A 101 -1.85 15.57 5.31
CA CYS A 101 -1.37 14.18 5.44
C CYS A 101 -1.48 13.49 4.08
N TYR A 102 -0.61 12.51 3.87
CA TYR A 102 -0.52 11.76 2.61
C TYR A 102 -0.86 10.31 2.89
N TYR A 103 -1.73 9.73 2.07
CA TYR A 103 -2.14 8.35 2.21
C TYR A 103 -2.27 7.70 0.84
N GLY A 104 -1.59 6.60 0.61
CA GLY A 104 -1.65 5.87 -0.64
C GLY A 104 -1.34 4.40 -0.45
N LEU A 105 -1.57 3.61 -1.49
CA LEU A 105 -1.21 2.20 -1.52
C LEU A 105 0.26 2.07 -1.97
N SER A 106 1.16 2.57 -1.13
CA SER A 106 2.57 2.71 -1.46
C SER A 106 3.32 1.37 -1.36
N PRO A 107 4.07 0.98 -2.40
CA PRO A 107 4.92 -0.20 -2.31
C PRO A 107 6.07 -0.04 -1.31
N GLU A 108 6.44 1.19 -0.95
CA GLU A 108 7.41 1.45 0.12
C GLU A 108 6.89 0.96 1.48
N ASP A 109 5.59 1.10 1.75
CA ASP A 109 4.96 0.57 2.97
C ASP A 109 5.15 -0.95 3.06
N GLU A 110 4.96 -1.64 1.95
CA GLU A 110 5.12 -3.10 1.89
C GLU A 110 6.56 -3.51 2.17
N ALA A 111 7.54 -2.76 1.66
CA ALA A 111 8.95 -3.03 1.93
C ALA A 111 9.30 -2.85 3.40
N GLU A 112 8.77 -1.82 4.04
CA GLU A 112 8.95 -1.60 5.48
C GLU A 112 8.32 -2.73 6.29
N SER A 113 7.12 -3.15 5.91
CA SER A 113 6.44 -4.30 6.54
C SER A 113 7.24 -5.58 6.36
N ALA A 114 7.85 -5.79 5.19
CA ALA A 114 8.71 -6.94 4.93
C ALA A 114 9.95 -6.95 5.83
N ALA A 115 10.61 -5.81 5.99
CA ALA A 115 11.75 -5.70 6.90
C ALA A 115 11.35 -6.07 8.34
N ASN A 116 10.22 -5.54 8.82
CA ASN A 116 9.70 -5.87 10.15
C ASN A 116 9.41 -7.37 10.29
N LYS A 117 8.75 -7.96 9.29
CA LYS A 117 8.37 -9.37 9.29
C LYS A 117 9.58 -10.28 9.30
N MET A 118 10.54 -10.02 8.43
CA MET A 118 11.75 -10.82 8.31
C MET A 118 12.57 -10.75 9.59
N TRP A 119 12.71 -9.56 10.18
CA TRP A 119 13.39 -9.41 11.48
C TRP A 119 12.72 -10.24 12.57
N LYS A 120 11.39 -10.15 12.67
CA LYS A 120 10.61 -10.90 13.66
C LYS A 120 10.75 -12.41 13.48
N ASP A 121 10.85 -12.88 12.23
CA ASP A 121 10.99 -14.30 11.91
C ASP A 121 12.42 -14.81 12.10
N GLY A 122 13.34 -13.97 12.55
CA GLY A 122 14.72 -14.38 12.81
C GLY A 122 15.67 -14.26 11.63
N ILE A 123 15.22 -13.67 10.53
CA ILE A 123 16.08 -13.40 9.38
C ILE A 123 17.07 -12.31 9.79
N ARG A 124 18.36 -12.55 9.50
CA ARG A 124 19.45 -11.58 9.79
C ARG A 124 20.23 -11.21 8.54
N ASN A 125 20.07 -11.96 7.45
CA ASN A 125 20.69 -11.72 6.16
C ASN A 125 19.61 -11.66 5.09
N PRO A 126 18.79 -10.59 5.05
CA PRO A 126 17.79 -10.45 3.99
C PRO A 126 18.48 -10.13 2.68
N ILE A 127 18.12 -10.88 1.66
CA ILE A 127 18.51 -10.60 0.28
C ILE A 127 17.28 -10.00 -0.39
N VAL A 128 17.38 -8.74 -0.77
CA VAL A 128 16.27 -7.94 -1.28
C VAL A 128 16.46 -7.80 -2.78
N ALA A 129 15.72 -8.60 -3.55
CA ALA A 129 15.84 -8.61 -5.00
C ALA A 129 14.78 -7.72 -5.62
N MET A 130 15.22 -6.63 -6.23
CA MET A 130 14.37 -5.60 -6.79
C MET A 130 14.53 -5.54 -8.32
N PRO A 131 13.46 -5.19 -9.04
CA PRO A 131 13.60 -4.91 -10.47
C PRO A 131 14.52 -3.71 -10.68
N GLN A 132 15.27 -3.73 -11.79
CA GLN A 132 16.25 -2.68 -12.08
C GLN A 132 15.57 -1.49 -12.75
N ASN A 133 14.85 -0.71 -11.96
CA ASN A 133 14.13 0.50 -12.36
C ASN A 133 13.91 1.43 -11.16
N ASP A 134 13.27 2.55 -11.39
CA ASP A 134 13.01 3.54 -10.33
C ASP A 134 12.17 2.97 -9.19
N LEU A 135 11.19 2.15 -9.49
CA LEU A 135 10.37 1.48 -8.48
C LEU A 135 11.24 0.61 -7.58
N GLY A 136 12.07 -0.22 -8.17
CA GLY A 136 12.98 -1.10 -7.42
C GLY A 136 13.95 -0.34 -6.53
N GLN A 137 14.47 0.80 -7.00
CA GLN A 137 15.34 1.65 -6.19
C GLN A 137 14.61 2.25 -5.00
N ARG A 138 13.41 2.79 -5.20
CA ARG A 138 12.62 3.39 -4.12
C ARG A 138 12.24 2.36 -3.06
N VAL A 139 11.77 1.21 -3.50
CA VAL A 139 11.32 0.15 -2.60
C VAL A 139 12.50 -0.48 -1.86
N GLY A 140 13.60 -0.74 -2.56
CA GLY A 140 14.83 -1.23 -1.95
C GLY A 140 15.36 -0.27 -0.88
N ASN A 141 15.34 1.03 -1.17
CA ASN A 141 15.74 2.05 -0.21
C ASN A 141 14.84 2.07 1.02
N ALA A 142 13.52 1.97 0.84
CA ALA A 142 12.57 1.91 1.96
C ALA A 142 12.81 0.70 2.86
N PHE A 143 13.05 -0.47 2.26
CA PHE A 143 13.44 -1.67 3.00
C PHE A 143 14.70 -1.41 3.82
N ASN A 144 15.74 -0.87 3.19
CA ASN A 144 17.04 -0.67 3.84
C ASN A 144 16.97 0.33 5.00
N VAL A 145 16.23 1.42 4.84
CA VAL A 145 16.04 2.40 5.91
C VAL A 145 15.41 1.76 7.15
N ARG A 146 14.37 0.95 6.95
CA ARG A 146 13.75 0.23 8.05
C ARG A 146 14.68 -0.84 8.63
N TRP A 147 15.40 -1.57 7.78
CA TRP A 147 16.33 -2.60 8.22
C TRP A 147 17.46 -2.02 9.08
N GLN A 148 17.99 -0.87 8.70
CA GLN A 148 19.00 -0.18 9.51
C GLN A 148 18.49 0.16 10.92
N ARG A 149 17.24 0.54 11.06
CA ARG A 149 16.63 0.80 12.37
C ARG A 149 16.51 -0.47 13.22
N LEU A 150 16.22 -1.59 12.58
CA LEU A 150 16.04 -2.88 13.27
C LEU A 150 17.37 -3.54 13.60
N ALA A 151 18.30 -3.56 12.66
CA ALA A 151 19.51 -4.38 12.70
C ALA A 151 20.78 -3.55 12.96
N GLY A 152 20.77 -2.25 12.74
CA GLY A 152 21.95 -1.41 12.81
C GLY A 152 22.93 -1.57 11.64
N THR A 153 22.58 -2.34 10.62
CA THR A 153 23.38 -2.61 9.43
C THR A 153 22.54 -2.53 8.17
N ASP A 154 23.21 -2.46 7.01
CA ASP A 154 22.53 -2.46 5.72
C ASP A 154 22.00 -3.85 5.37
N ALA A 155 20.86 -3.89 4.67
CA ALA A 155 20.39 -5.07 3.98
C ALA A 155 21.17 -5.27 2.67
N ASN A 156 21.15 -6.49 2.15
CA ASN A 156 21.75 -6.80 0.87
C ASN A 156 20.75 -6.53 -0.26
N ILE A 157 20.77 -5.31 -0.79
CA ILE A 157 19.88 -4.91 -1.89
C ILE A 157 20.55 -5.27 -3.22
N ARG A 158 19.87 -6.08 -4.01
CA ARG A 158 20.37 -6.56 -5.31
C ARG A 158 19.32 -6.29 -6.38
N TYR A 159 19.76 -5.96 -7.57
CA TYR A 159 18.88 -5.69 -8.70
C TYR A 159 18.98 -6.82 -9.71
N TYR A 160 17.85 -7.28 -10.23
CA TYR A 160 17.82 -8.35 -11.21
C TYR A 160 17.13 -7.90 -12.50
N ASN A 161 17.59 -8.42 -13.62
CA ASN A 161 16.95 -8.27 -14.93
C ASN A 161 16.15 -9.52 -15.30
N LEU A 162 16.70 -10.68 -14.98
CA LEU A 162 16.08 -11.98 -15.27
C LEU A 162 15.88 -12.75 -13.96
N PRO A 163 14.78 -13.53 -13.84
CA PRO A 163 14.54 -14.36 -12.64
C PRO A 163 15.72 -15.26 -12.26
N ALA A 164 16.44 -15.80 -13.25
CA ALA A 164 17.61 -16.65 -12.99
C ALA A 164 18.76 -15.93 -12.26
N ASP A 165 18.85 -14.61 -12.36
CA ASP A 165 19.90 -13.83 -11.70
C ASP A 165 19.86 -14.01 -10.19
N ILE A 166 18.68 -14.26 -9.62
CA ILE A 166 18.47 -14.32 -8.16
C ILE A 166 19.21 -15.50 -7.55
N THR A 167 19.44 -16.58 -8.29
CA THR A 167 20.19 -17.74 -7.77
C THR A 167 21.61 -17.34 -7.34
N TYR A 168 22.22 -16.39 -8.04
CA TYR A 168 23.58 -15.93 -7.73
C TYR A 168 23.65 -15.09 -6.47
N PHE A 169 22.53 -14.50 -6.05
CA PHE A 169 22.48 -13.63 -4.87
C PHE A 169 22.67 -14.41 -3.57
N PHE A 170 22.45 -15.73 -3.61
CA PHE A 170 22.57 -16.61 -2.44
C PHE A 170 23.92 -17.29 -2.29
N GLN A 171 24.86 -17.03 -3.19
CA GLN A 171 26.19 -17.63 -3.09
C GLN A 171 26.88 -17.18 -1.80
N GLY A 172 27.26 -18.16 -0.96
CA GLY A 172 27.92 -17.90 0.32
C GLY A 172 27.01 -17.37 1.42
N ALA A 173 25.71 -17.27 1.19
CA ALA A 173 24.78 -16.78 2.21
C ALA A 173 24.54 -17.85 3.30
N PRO A 174 24.49 -17.47 4.60
CA PRO A 174 24.13 -18.39 5.67
C PRO A 174 22.70 -18.92 5.48
N GLN A 175 22.51 -20.23 5.48
CA GLN A 175 21.21 -20.84 5.16
C GLN A 175 20.12 -20.56 6.19
N ASP A 176 20.45 -20.61 7.46
CA ASP A 176 19.44 -20.55 8.52
C ASP A 176 18.88 -19.15 8.75
N THR A 177 19.64 -18.10 8.39
CA THR A 177 19.29 -16.71 8.68
C THR A 177 19.07 -15.86 7.44
N SER A 178 19.21 -16.46 6.23
CA SER A 178 19.01 -15.78 4.96
C SER A 178 17.60 -16.07 4.41
N ALA A 179 17.03 -15.07 3.77
CA ALA A 179 15.75 -15.19 3.08
C ALA A 179 15.68 -14.16 1.96
N LEU A 180 14.80 -14.41 1.01
CA LEU A 180 14.55 -13.52 -0.12
C LEU A 180 13.35 -12.62 0.17
N TYR A 181 13.48 -11.32 -0.11
CA TYR A 181 12.34 -10.44 -0.37
C TYR A 181 12.37 -10.00 -1.83
N VAL A 182 11.27 -10.18 -2.54
CA VAL A 182 11.20 -9.87 -3.97
C VAL A 182 9.90 -9.15 -4.34
N ILE A 183 10.01 -8.19 -5.25
CA ILE A 183 8.86 -7.61 -5.95
C ILE A 183 8.85 -8.21 -7.36
N SER A 184 7.79 -8.93 -7.68
CA SER A 184 7.63 -9.58 -8.96
C SER A 184 6.17 -9.85 -9.29
N SER A 185 5.87 -10.08 -10.57
CA SER A 185 4.59 -10.63 -11.00
C SER A 185 4.44 -12.08 -10.53
N PRO A 186 3.23 -12.66 -10.58
CA PRO A 186 3.07 -14.08 -10.26
C PRO A 186 3.93 -15.00 -11.14
N ASP A 187 4.00 -14.73 -12.44
CA ASP A 187 4.77 -15.56 -13.37
C ASP A 187 6.26 -15.51 -13.06
N GLU A 188 6.80 -14.32 -12.82
CA GLU A 188 8.20 -14.16 -12.42
C GLU A 188 8.49 -14.87 -11.09
N LEU A 189 7.59 -14.76 -10.13
CA LEU A 189 7.77 -15.41 -8.83
C LEU A 189 7.78 -16.94 -8.97
N ALA A 190 6.93 -17.49 -9.83
CA ALA A 190 6.93 -18.92 -10.12
C ALA A 190 8.26 -19.38 -10.70
N GLU A 191 8.84 -18.60 -11.63
CA GLU A 191 10.18 -18.89 -12.18
C GLU A 191 11.26 -18.83 -11.10
N ILE A 192 11.25 -17.78 -10.30
CA ILE A 192 12.21 -17.60 -9.19
C ILE A 192 12.14 -18.79 -8.22
N LYS A 193 10.92 -19.17 -7.83
CA LYS A 193 10.69 -20.32 -6.94
C LYS A 193 11.28 -21.60 -7.55
N GLY A 194 11.03 -21.82 -8.83
CA GLY A 194 11.57 -22.98 -9.56
C GLY A 194 13.09 -23.03 -9.53
N TYR A 195 13.75 -21.91 -9.79
CA TYR A 195 15.22 -21.83 -9.71
C TYR A 195 15.74 -22.07 -8.29
N LEU A 196 15.12 -21.47 -7.29
CA LEU A 196 15.55 -21.61 -5.89
C LEU A 196 15.28 -23.02 -5.35
N ASP A 197 14.20 -23.67 -5.76
CA ASP A 197 13.91 -25.03 -5.34
C ASP A 197 15.03 -26.01 -5.74
N THR A 198 15.73 -25.71 -6.83
CA THR A 198 16.87 -26.51 -7.31
C THR A 198 18.18 -26.09 -6.64
N SER A 199 18.43 -24.77 -6.51
CA SER A 199 19.73 -24.24 -6.05
C SER A 199 19.81 -24.05 -4.54
N ASN A 200 18.71 -23.58 -3.92
CA ASN A 200 18.65 -23.21 -2.50
C ASN A 200 17.27 -23.59 -1.94
N PRO A 201 16.96 -24.90 -1.81
CA PRO A 201 15.59 -25.37 -1.56
C PRO A 201 15.02 -24.97 -0.20
N ASN A 202 15.87 -24.59 0.75
CA ASN A 202 15.42 -24.23 2.10
C ASN A 202 15.30 -22.69 2.30
N VAL A 203 15.55 -21.90 1.27
CA VAL A 203 15.43 -20.44 1.36
C VAL A 203 13.97 -20.05 1.50
N ARG A 204 13.67 -19.28 2.54
CA ARG A 204 12.34 -18.68 2.72
C ARG A 204 12.18 -17.52 1.75
N ILE A 205 10.98 -17.42 1.15
CA ILE A 205 10.66 -16.39 0.16
C ILE A 205 9.52 -15.52 0.73
N TYR A 206 9.77 -14.23 0.74
CA TYR A 206 8.82 -13.18 1.08
C TYR A 206 8.58 -12.34 -0.17
N ALA A 207 7.33 -12.10 -0.50
CA ALA A 207 6.95 -11.36 -1.70
C ALA A 207 6.00 -10.21 -1.38
N SER A 208 5.92 -9.25 -2.30
CA SER A 208 4.96 -8.15 -2.20
C SER A 208 3.56 -8.57 -2.70
N SER A 209 2.58 -7.69 -2.51
CA SER A 209 1.22 -7.89 -3.01
C SER A 209 1.15 -7.99 -4.54
N ARG A 210 2.18 -7.53 -5.25
CA ARG A 210 2.24 -7.58 -6.71
C ARG A 210 2.14 -9.02 -7.24
N SER A 211 2.58 -10.00 -6.47
CA SER A 211 2.47 -11.41 -6.82
C SER A 211 1.10 -12.01 -6.51
N ASN A 212 0.24 -11.28 -5.79
CA ASN A 212 -1.08 -11.76 -5.40
C ASN A 212 -2.15 -11.24 -6.36
N ALA A 213 -2.55 -12.07 -7.31
CA ALA A 213 -3.55 -11.74 -8.30
C ALA A 213 -4.72 -12.73 -8.23
N ALA A 214 -5.94 -12.23 -8.47
CA ALA A 214 -7.14 -13.06 -8.47
C ALA A 214 -7.10 -14.13 -9.56
N SER A 215 -6.31 -13.92 -10.62
CA SER A 215 -6.14 -14.84 -11.73
C SER A 215 -5.15 -15.98 -11.45
N ASN A 216 -4.50 -16.01 -10.29
CA ASN A 216 -3.57 -17.08 -9.94
C ASN A 216 -4.30 -18.42 -9.88
N THR A 217 -3.72 -19.44 -10.52
CA THR A 217 -4.34 -20.75 -10.71
C THR A 217 -4.01 -21.71 -9.57
N PRO A 218 -4.78 -22.81 -9.42
CA PRO A 218 -4.40 -23.89 -8.50
C PRO A 218 -2.99 -24.44 -8.76
N GLU A 219 -2.58 -24.52 -10.02
CA GLU A 219 -1.22 -24.96 -10.39
C GLU A 219 -0.15 -23.99 -9.87
N TYR A 220 -0.42 -22.69 -9.93
CA TYR A 220 0.45 -21.69 -9.35
C TYR A 220 0.63 -21.91 -7.83
N TYR A 221 -0.46 -22.04 -7.10
CA TYR A 221 -0.40 -22.24 -5.65
C TYR A 221 0.26 -23.55 -5.26
N ALA A 222 0.10 -24.61 -6.07
CA ALA A 222 0.78 -25.88 -5.82
C ALA A 222 2.33 -25.73 -5.88
N LYS A 223 2.81 -24.81 -6.70
CA LYS A 223 4.25 -24.53 -6.83
C LYS A 223 4.78 -23.59 -5.76
N MET A 224 3.91 -22.86 -5.07
CA MET A 224 4.29 -21.77 -4.17
C MET A 224 4.31 -22.16 -2.69
N ASN A 225 4.28 -23.44 -2.38
CA ASN A 225 4.21 -23.89 -0.98
C ASN A 225 5.30 -23.24 -0.13
N GLY A 226 4.89 -22.65 0.99
CA GLY A 226 5.78 -21.98 1.93
C GLY A 226 6.05 -20.51 1.64
N VAL A 227 5.76 -20.02 0.44
CA VAL A 227 5.96 -18.61 0.10
C VAL A 227 5.04 -17.73 0.93
N GLN A 228 5.59 -16.70 1.55
CA GLN A 228 4.83 -15.66 2.24
C GLN A 228 4.74 -14.42 1.37
N PHE A 229 3.61 -13.73 1.45
CA PHE A 229 3.44 -12.45 0.77
C PHE A 229 2.61 -11.50 1.62
N SER A 230 2.84 -10.21 1.46
CA SER A 230 2.04 -9.18 2.13
C SER A 230 0.87 -8.76 1.28
N ASP A 231 -0.24 -8.45 1.91
CA ASP A 231 -1.38 -7.79 1.29
C ASP A 231 -2.24 -7.14 2.36
N ILE A 232 -3.34 -6.53 1.94
CA ILE A 232 -4.23 -5.80 2.83
C ILE A 232 -4.98 -6.74 3.78
N PRO A 233 -5.26 -6.28 5.01
CA PRO A 233 -6.04 -7.07 5.98
C PRO A 233 -7.44 -7.43 5.50
N PHE A 234 -8.02 -6.63 4.61
CA PHE A 234 -9.36 -6.89 4.08
C PHE A 234 -9.48 -8.30 3.47
N PHE A 235 -8.41 -8.82 2.88
CA PHE A 235 -8.40 -10.14 2.26
C PHE A 235 -8.52 -11.29 3.26
N LYS A 236 -8.34 -11.04 4.57
CA LYS A 236 -8.64 -12.04 5.61
C LYS A 236 -10.13 -12.25 5.82
N GLN A 237 -10.95 -11.32 5.36
CA GLN A 237 -12.40 -11.30 5.63
C GLN A 237 -13.22 -11.90 4.49
N SER A 238 -12.64 -12.82 3.72
CA SER A 238 -13.29 -13.36 2.51
C SER A 238 -14.66 -13.99 2.76
N ASP A 239 -14.96 -14.40 4.00
CA ASP A 239 -16.25 -14.95 4.37
C ASP A 239 -17.27 -13.88 4.79
N SER A 240 -16.87 -12.62 4.91
CA SER A 240 -17.77 -11.55 5.32
C SER A 240 -18.71 -11.14 4.19
N SER A 241 -19.90 -10.67 4.56
CA SER A 241 -20.87 -10.15 3.58
C SER A 241 -20.34 -8.91 2.86
N GLN A 242 -19.58 -8.05 3.55
CA GLN A 242 -18.94 -6.89 2.96
C GLN A 242 -17.96 -7.31 1.86
N TYR A 243 -17.10 -8.26 2.15
CA TYR A 243 -16.13 -8.76 1.17
C TYR A 243 -16.84 -9.34 -0.06
N GLN A 244 -17.85 -10.19 0.15
CA GLN A 244 -18.59 -10.81 -0.93
C GLN A 244 -19.28 -9.78 -1.83
N LYS A 245 -19.89 -8.75 -1.24
CA LYS A 245 -20.48 -7.64 -1.98
C LYS A 245 -19.45 -6.92 -2.84
N VAL A 246 -18.30 -6.62 -2.28
CA VAL A 246 -17.21 -5.93 -2.98
C VAL A 246 -16.64 -6.81 -4.10
N ALA A 247 -16.41 -8.09 -3.83
CA ALA A 247 -15.95 -9.03 -4.84
C ALA A 247 -16.94 -9.10 -6.02
N GLY A 248 -18.24 -9.09 -5.74
CA GLY A 248 -19.27 -9.07 -6.77
C GLY A 248 -19.24 -7.80 -7.62
N SER A 249 -19.10 -6.63 -6.99
CA SER A 249 -19.11 -5.34 -7.69
C SER A 249 -17.83 -5.02 -8.45
N THR A 250 -16.71 -5.61 -8.06
CA THR A 250 -15.40 -5.39 -8.68
C THR A 250 -14.98 -6.49 -9.66
N GLY A 251 -15.85 -7.49 -9.87
CA GLY A 251 -15.50 -8.68 -10.66
C GLY A 251 -14.43 -9.55 -10.02
N GLY A 252 -14.20 -9.40 -8.71
CA GLY A 252 -13.17 -10.14 -7.99
C GLY A 252 -11.74 -9.66 -8.25
N GLU A 253 -11.55 -8.55 -8.96
CA GLU A 253 -10.24 -7.98 -9.26
C GLU A 253 -9.61 -7.41 -7.99
N PHE A 254 -8.46 -7.98 -7.56
CA PHE A 254 -7.82 -7.58 -6.32
C PHE A 254 -7.39 -6.11 -6.32
N GLN A 255 -6.95 -5.59 -7.46
CA GLN A 255 -6.55 -4.19 -7.55
C GLN A 255 -7.73 -3.25 -7.25
N LEU A 256 -8.92 -3.57 -7.77
CA LEU A 256 -10.11 -2.78 -7.48
C LEU A 256 -10.57 -2.97 -6.03
N MET A 257 -10.45 -4.18 -5.48
CA MET A 257 -10.77 -4.42 -4.07
C MET A 257 -9.85 -3.64 -3.14
N ARG A 258 -8.57 -3.49 -3.48
CA ARG A 258 -7.63 -2.65 -2.73
C ARG A 258 -8.04 -1.18 -2.78
N LEU A 259 -8.48 -0.69 -3.92
CA LEU A 259 -8.95 0.69 -4.06
C LEU A 259 -10.23 0.94 -3.27
N TYR A 260 -11.15 -0.02 -3.25
CA TYR A 260 -12.32 0.06 -2.37
C TYR A 260 -11.89 0.20 -0.91
N ALA A 261 -11.00 -0.68 -0.46
CA ALA A 261 -10.48 -0.66 0.89
C ALA A 261 -9.78 0.68 1.22
N MET A 262 -9.07 1.25 0.25
CA MET A 262 -8.46 2.57 0.37
C MET A 262 -9.51 3.66 0.61
N GLY A 263 -10.62 3.62 -0.11
CA GLY A 263 -11.72 4.55 0.09
C GLY A 263 -12.30 4.48 1.50
N ALA A 264 -12.50 3.26 2.00
CA ALA A 264 -12.98 3.05 3.38
C ALA A 264 -12.00 3.61 4.41
N ASP A 265 -10.70 3.37 4.21
CA ASP A 265 -9.67 3.87 5.13
C ASP A 265 -9.52 5.39 5.03
N ALA A 266 -9.78 5.99 3.88
CA ALA A 266 -9.79 7.45 3.74
C ALA A 266 -10.86 8.08 4.64
N TRP A 267 -12.04 7.48 4.71
CA TRP A 267 -13.07 7.91 5.67
C TRP A 267 -12.59 7.77 7.12
N LEU A 268 -12.02 6.64 7.45
CA LEU A 268 -11.46 6.38 8.78
C LEU A 268 -10.42 7.44 9.17
N LEU A 269 -9.48 7.70 8.27
CA LEU A 269 -8.37 8.63 8.51
C LEU A 269 -8.86 10.08 8.66
N ILE A 270 -9.76 10.54 7.82
CA ILE A 270 -10.22 11.94 7.90
C ILE A 270 -11.00 12.18 9.18
N ASN A 271 -11.70 11.18 9.71
CA ASN A 271 -12.43 11.28 10.96
C ASN A 271 -11.55 11.20 12.21
N HIS A 272 -10.27 10.81 12.05
CA HIS A 272 -9.27 10.76 13.12
C HIS A 272 -8.04 11.60 12.78
N PHE A 273 -8.23 12.64 11.99
CA PHE A 273 -7.16 13.39 11.38
C PHE A 273 -6.28 14.11 12.40
N ASN A 274 -6.87 14.71 13.42
CA ASN A 274 -6.10 15.42 14.44
C ASN A 274 -5.23 14.47 15.26
N GLU A 275 -5.78 13.32 15.67
CA GLU A 275 -5.04 12.31 16.40
C GLU A 275 -3.89 11.76 15.54
N LEU A 276 -4.16 11.51 14.27
CA LEU A 276 -3.16 11.00 13.33
C LEU A 276 -1.96 11.96 13.21
N ARG A 277 -2.23 13.27 13.13
CA ARG A 277 -1.18 14.29 12.99
C ARG A 277 -0.44 14.61 14.29
N GLN A 278 -1.14 14.58 15.42
CA GLN A 278 -0.67 15.19 16.66
C GLN A 278 -0.29 14.21 17.75
N VAL A 279 -0.81 12.98 17.73
CA VAL A 279 -0.55 11.99 18.78
C VAL A 279 0.55 11.05 18.33
N PRO A 280 1.76 11.12 18.91
CA PRO A 280 2.83 10.19 18.55
C PRO A 280 2.43 8.75 18.80
N GLY A 281 2.72 7.87 17.83
CA GLY A 281 2.40 6.45 17.94
C GLY A 281 0.94 6.10 17.77
N TYR A 282 0.08 7.07 17.39
CA TYR A 282 -1.34 6.79 17.14
C TYR A 282 -1.49 5.83 15.96
N THR A 283 -2.28 4.78 16.16
CA THR A 283 -2.53 3.77 15.12
C THR A 283 -4.02 3.54 14.94
N LEU A 284 -4.40 3.20 13.72
CA LEU A 284 -5.76 2.82 13.35
C LEU A 284 -5.72 1.49 12.62
N SER A 285 -6.63 0.59 12.94
CA SER A 285 -6.78 -0.68 12.21
C SER A 285 -7.70 -0.46 11.02
N GLY A 286 -7.09 -0.35 9.84
CA GLY A 286 -7.80 -0.16 8.59
C GLY A 286 -7.98 -1.44 7.78
N LEU A 287 -8.70 -1.32 6.68
CA LEU A 287 -8.83 -2.42 5.70
C LEU A 287 -7.58 -2.57 4.84
N THR A 288 -6.73 -1.56 4.74
CA THR A 288 -5.50 -1.59 3.94
C THR A 288 -4.23 -1.81 4.74
N GLY A 289 -4.32 -1.85 6.05
CA GLY A 289 -3.18 -2.06 6.94
C GLY A 289 -3.43 -1.49 8.32
N GLN A 290 -2.47 -1.68 9.21
CA GLN A 290 -2.38 -0.93 10.46
C GLN A 290 -1.77 0.43 10.11
N LEU A 291 -2.53 1.49 10.35
CA LEU A 291 -2.22 2.82 9.84
C LEU A 291 -1.59 3.68 10.92
N SER A 292 -0.50 4.37 10.58
CA SER A 292 0.17 5.34 11.43
C SER A 292 0.82 6.40 10.55
N ALA A 293 1.21 7.54 11.13
CA ALA A 293 1.83 8.62 10.36
C ALA A 293 3.25 8.91 10.86
N ASP A 294 4.14 9.23 9.92
CA ASP A 294 5.48 9.71 10.25
C ASP A 294 5.48 11.23 10.53
N SER A 295 6.67 11.82 10.68
CA SER A 295 6.83 13.24 10.98
C SER A 295 6.35 14.17 9.86
N ASN A 296 6.25 13.69 8.63
CA ASN A 296 5.70 14.42 7.49
C ASN A 296 4.20 14.22 7.34
N CYS A 297 3.58 13.47 8.24
CA CYS A 297 2.23 12.93 8.12
C CYS A 297 2.03 12.12 6.83
N ASP A 298 3.04 11.36 6.45
CA ASP A 298 2.93 10.33 5.43
C ASP A 298 2.45 9.05 6.14
N VAL A 299 1.28 8.57 5.73
CA VAL A 299 0.64 7.42 6.39
C VAL A 299 1.31 6.14 5.96
N ASP A 300 1.86 5.43 6.93
CA ASP A 300 2.45 4.12 6.77
C ASP A 300 1.41 3.03 7.02
N ARG A 301 1.52 1.93 6.28
CA ARG A 301 0.65 0.76 6.44
C ARG A 301 1.49 -0.45 6.83
N ASP A 302 1.27 -0.98 8.03
CA ASP A 302 1.81 -2.30 8.35
C ASP A 302 0.84 -3.35 7.81
N MET A 303 1.38 -4.26 6.98
CA MET A 303 0.57 -5.17 6.17
C MET A 303 0.21 -6.44 6.92
N THR A 304 -0.75 -7.16 6.39
CA THR A 304 -1.02 -8.55 6.77
C THR A 304 -0.14 -9.47 5.94
N TRP A 305 0.38 -10.52 6.57
CA TRP A 305 1.15 -11.55 5.89
C TRP A 305 0.32 -12.80 5.69
N TYR A 306 0.46 -13.37 4.51
CA TYR A 306 -0.22 -14.59 4.07
C TYR A 306 0.82 -15.61 3.67
N GLN A 307 0.48 -16.88 3.77
CA GLN A 307 1.36 -17.96 3.36
C GLN A 307 0.61 -18.98 2.52
N VAL A 308 1.25 -19.48 1.49
CA VAL A 308 0.73 -20.61 0.71
C VAL A 308 1.08 -21.90 1.46
N GLN A 309 0.05 -22.64 1.84
CA GLN A 309 0.17 -23.92 2.56
C GLN A 309 -0.70 -24.96 1.85
N ASP A 310 -0.06 -25.97 1.24
CA ASP A 310 -0.74 -27.06 0.54
C ASP A 310 -1.79 -26.58 -0.47
N GLY A 311 -1.43 -25.58 -1.26
CA GLY A 311 -2.28 -25.01 -2.28
C GLY A 311 -3.31 -23.98 -1.80
N ASN A 312 -3.38 -23.72 -0.50
CA ASN A 312 -4.28 -22.74 0.11
C ASN A 312 -3.52 -21.53 0.61
N VAL A 313 -4.19 -20.38 0.58
CA VAL A 313 -3.65 -19.14 1.15
C VAL A 313 -4.23 -18.97 2.55
N VAL A 314 -3.36 -18.83 3.54
CA VAL A 314 -3.74 -18.64 4.94
C VAL A 314 -3.07 -17.39 5.50
N ALA A 315 -3.76 -16.69 6.40
CA ALA A 315 -3.16 -15.56 7.10
C ALA A 315 -2.16 -16.08 8.13
N VAL A 316 -1.00 -15.42 8.20
CA VAL A 316 0.05 -15.75 9.16
C VAL A 316 -0.19 -14.92 10.43
N ALA A 317 -0.07 -15.55 11.58
CA ALA A 317 -0.14 -14.84 12.86
C ALA A 317 1.06 -13.89 12.99
N ASN A 318 0.79 -12.70 13.50
CA ASN A 318 1.84 -11.69 13.74
C ASN A 318 2.49 -11.87 15.12
#